data_882e6bb80b9bf68a241026e9e6cd5349
#
_entry.id   882e6bb80b9bf68a241026e9e6cd5349
#
_cell.length_a   1.000
_cell.length_b   1.000
_cell.length_c   1.000
_cell.angle_alpha   90.00
_cell.angle_beta   90.00
_cell.angle_gamma   90.00
#
_symmetry.space_group_name_H-M   'P 1'
#
loop_
_entity.id
_entity.type
_entity.pdbx_description
1 polymer ?
#
loop_
_entity_poly.entity_id
_entity_poly.type
_entity_poly.pdbx_seq_one_letter_code
_entity_poly.pdbx_strand_id
1 'polypeptide(L)'
;MREVMRWDYKTKDGNVVGHVTRLENENELNGSKTRKKTIPYFKGNGQSGIPDNLPKEHRIYGLNTVIDFSKPIFIVEGEKCAYALHGMGYQAITSLGGCSAGHKADWTVIDKAQIIYILPDNDDAGLKYAKGVYERIKSFASLSEIKILRFPIQDKSDICDYLKSLPELASWNELDTLQNHPSLTAVNYSLELYLQEAQEPIPSAWKFITTKHKHKLIAANDFKSLKLPKRHMLLYPWLPEGSINMIFADRGIGKTFFALSCALALAKGDEFLCYKASEAVPVLYLDGEMQAVTMQERLYKLSGGKETSLPLSLYTPDCQENDYTPDLGTQEGREQINELIEAVNPKVIFIDNISTFDRTGNENEAESWSPIQEWAVQHRKKGRSLVFIHHANKEGKQRGSHKKEDVMDAVIRLKRPDDYIQGEASTKIMVQYTKARHLSGDMIQDMEATLISDGDLLKWEWEAGDITYRKAVDMLIDKMPIRDIAEELLIGKSTVHRWKKRAQNDGLL
;
A
#
# COMPACT_ATOMS: atom_id res chain seq x y z
N MET A 1 -10.30 52.99 14.89
CA MET A 1 -9.97 51.58 15.02
C MET A 1 -9.40 51.33 16.40
N ARG A 2 -9.93 50.36 17.09
CA ARG A 2 -9.49 49.93 18.42
C ARG A 2 -8.58 48.75 18.28
N GLU A 3 -7.54 48.65 19.16
CA GLU A 3 -6.72 47.44 19.29
C GLU A 3 -7.57 46.32 19.91
N VAL A 4 -7.64 45.21 19.22
CA VAL A 4 -8.39 44.02 19.66
C VAL A 4 -7.47 42.85 20.02
N MET A 5 -6.27 42.84 19.43
CA MET A 5 -5.30 41.79 19.70
C MET A 5 -3.87 42.25 19.40
N ARG A 6 -2.91 41.76 20.20
CA ARG A 6 -1.47 41.96 20.01
C ARG A 6 -0.73 40.63 20.07
N TRP A 7 0.14 40.38 19.09
CA TRP A 7 0.99 39.20 19.02
C TRP A 7 2.44 39.63 19.12
N ASP A 8 3.11 39.23 20.22
CA ASP A 8 4.51 39.55 20.46
C ASP A 8 5.41 38.51 19.75
N TYR A 9 6.31 39.00 18.93
CA TYR A 9 7.36 38.21 18.30
C TYR A 9 8.51 38.05 19.30
N LYS A 10 8.86 36.79 19.57
CA LYS A 10 9.87 36.44 20.59
C LYS A 10 10.98 35.61 20.00
N THR A 11 12.22 35.80 20.47
CA THR A 11 13.33 34.89 20.23
C THR A 11 13.05 33.52 20.83
N LYS A 12 13.88 32.51 20.52
CA LYS A 12 13.81 31.19 21.20
C LYS A 12 13.90 31.31 22.72
N ASP A 13 14.68 32.28 23.22
CA ASP A 13 14.85 32.54 24.69
C ASP A 13 13.70 33.36 25.29
N GLY A 14 12.66 33.66 24.52
CA GLY A 14 11.47 34.35 24.97
C GLY A 14 11.55 35.90 25.00
N ASN A 15 12.66 36.52 24.55
CA ASN A 15 12.81 37.97 24.48
C ASN A 15 11.96 38.56 23.35
N VAL A 16 11.17 39.61 23.66
CA VAL A 16 10.32 40.30 22.67
C VAL A 16 11.18 41.17 21.77
N VAL A 17 11.04 40.95 20.46
CA VAL A 17 11.76 41.68 19.38
C VAL A 17 10.86 42.63 18.62
N GLY A 18 9.57 42.51 18.76
CA GLY A 18 8.54 43.33 18.11
C GLY A 18 7.17 42.72 18.33
N HIS A 19 6.15 43.35 17.75
CA HIS A 19 4.80 42.80 17.82
C HIS A 19 4.00 43.20 16.58
N VAL A 20 2.91 42.47 16.34
CA VAL A 20 1.88 42.80 15.37
C VAL A 20 0.58 43.06 16.12
N THR A 21 -0.09 44.17 15.80
CA THR A 21 -1.36 44.56 16.43
C THR A 21 -2.49 44.47 15.41
N ARG A 22 -3.59 43.84 15.78
CA ARG A 22 -4.85 43.84 15.01
C ARG A 22 -5.75 44.94 15.54
N LEU A 23 -6.19 45.78 14.60
CA LEU A 23 -7.13 46.86 14.82
C LEU A 23 -8.46 46.57 14.11
N GLU A 24 -9.58 46.85 14.79
CA GLU A 24 -10.92 46.72 14.21
C GLU A 24 -11.74 48.02 14.41
N ASN A 25 -12.69 48.28 13.50
CA ASN A 25 -13.60 49.41 13.66
C ASN A 25 -14.71 49.08 14.65
N GLU A 26 -15.08 50.06 15.50
CA GLU A 26 -16.13 49.91 16.52
C GLU A 26 -17.58 49.95 15.97
N ASN A 27 -17.79 50.19 14.69
CA ASN A 27 -19.14 50.41 14.13
C ASN A 27 -19.79 49.13 13.63
N GLU A 28 -20.49 48.43 14.50
CA GLU A 28 -21.44 47.34 14.16
C GLU A 28 -22.86 47.81 13.79
N LEU A 29 -23.14 49.11 13.75
CA LEU A 29 -24.51 49.60 13.71
C LEU A 29 -25.21 49.57 12.35
N ASN A 30 -24.54 49.19 11.23
CA ASN A 30 -25.19 49.24 9.91
C ASN A 30 -24.80 48.09 8.95
N GLY A 31 -24.51 46.91 9.41
CA GLY A 31 -24.32 45.75 8.49
C GLY A 31 -23.14 45.86 7.53
N SER A 32 -22.24 46.81 7.70
CA SER A 32 -21.02 46.94 6.89
C SER A 32 -19.90 46.05 7.45
N LYS A 33 -19.22 45.31 6.54
CA LYS A 33 -18.10 44.43 6.89
C LYS A 33 -17.09 45.15 7.77
N THR A 34 -16.77 44.58 8.95
CA THR A 34 -15.73 45.05 9.87
C THR A 34 -14.42 45.21 9.13
N ARG A 35 -13.88 46.42 9.06
CA ARG A 35 -12.53 46.64 8.48
C ARG A 35 -11.50 46.23 9.49
N LYS A 36 -10.74 45.20 9.16
CA LYS A 36 -9.62 44.66 9.95
C LYS A 36 -8.30 45.18 9.38
N LYS A 37 -7.36 45.61 10.23
CA LYS A 37 -6.02 46.04 9.84
C LYS A 37 -4.99 45.50 10.81
N THR A 38 -3.93 44.85 10.29
CA THR A 38 -2.79 44.44 11.07
C THR A 38 -1.62 45.38 10.86
N ILE A 39 -0.98 45.81 11.94
CA ILE A 39 0.13 46.77 11.90
C ILE A 39 1.31 46.19 12.66
N PRO A 40 2.50 46.04 12.02
CA PRO A 40 3.71 45.61 12.69
C PRO A 40 4.42 46.76 13.41
N TYR A 41 5.02 46.46 14.57
CA TYR A 41 5.80 47.40 15.40
C TYR A 41 7.14 46.73 15.76
N PHE A 42 8.14 46.90 14.90
CA PHE A 42 9.49 46.37 15.07
C PHE A 42 10.54 47.47 15.10
N LYS A 43 10.16 48.71 14.83
CA LYS A 43 11.02 49.87 15.00
C LYS A 43 10.93 50.33 16.46
N GLY A 44 12.04 50.70 17.05
CA GLY A 44 12.08 51.25 18.42
C GLY A 44 11.15 52.44 18.61
N ASN A 45 10.88 52.82 19.86
CA ASN A 45 10.09 54.01 20.22
C ASN A 45 8.61 54.03 19.77
N GLY A 46 7.97 52.86 19.62
CA GLY A 46 6.54 52.74 19.27
C GLY A 46 6.20 53.06 17.85
N GLN A 47 7.17 53.24 16.95
CA GLN A 47 6.93 53.48 15.55
C GLN A 47 6.49 52.21 14.82
N SER A 48 5.44 52.29 14.02
CA SER A 48 4.99 51.21 13.15
C SER A 48 5.95 50.94 12.00
N GLY A 49 6.07 49.69 11.63
CA GLY A 49 6.87 49.23 10.48
C GLY A 49 7.89 48.16 10.82
N ILE A 50 8.47 47.62 9.77
CA ILE A 50 9.50 46.54 9.84
C ILE A 50 10.81 47.17 9.38
N PRO A 51 11.91 47.15 10.17
CA PRO A 51 13.22 47.60 9.71
C PRO A 51 13.75 46.71 8.59
N ASP A 52 14.45 47.26 7.62
CA ASP A 52 15.05 46.51 6.52
C ASP A 52 16.08 45.49 7.01
N ASN A 53 16.81 45.85 8.05
CA ASN A 53 17.84 45.05 8.70
C ASN A 53 17.33 44.12 9.81
N LEU A 54 15.99 43.92 9.94
CA LEU A 54 15.42 42.97 10.91
C LEU A 54 15.95 41.54 10.57
N PRO A 55 16.64 40.86 11.53
CA PRO A 55 17.11 39.50 11.31
C PRO A 55 16.00 38.57 10.83
N LYS A 56 16.33 37.65 9.92
CA LYS A 56 15.32 36.79 9.27
C LYS A 56 14.65 35.83 10.24
N GLU A 57 15.38 35.35 11.26
CA GLU A 57 14.85 34.52 12.36
C GLU A 57 13.82 35.30 13.21
N HIS A 58 13.99 36.63 13.37
CA HIS A 58 13.01 37.46 14.08
C HIS A 58 11.74 37.74 13.28
N ARG A 59 11.67 37.26 12.05
CA ARG A 59 10.46 37.36 11.19
C ARG A 59 9.52 36.16 11.36
N ILE A 60 9.73 35.33 12.40
CA ILE A 60 8.88 34.17 12.70
C ILE A 60 8.16 34.43 14.02
N TYR A 61 6.82 34.41 13.96
CA TYR A 61 5.97 34.40 15.16
C TYR A 61 5.86 32.98 15.71
N GLY A 62 5.83 32.85 17.05
CA GLY A 62 5.70 31.56 17.72
C GLY A 62 7.02 30.79 17.86
N LEU A 63 8.18 31.37 17.52
CA LEU A 63 9.48 30.70 17.58
C LEU A 63 9.80 30.13 18.98
N ASN A 64 9.37 30.82 20.04
CA ASN A 64 9.55 30.38 21.42
C ASN A 64 8.67 29.19 21.82
N THR A 65 7.71 28.79 20.98
CA THR A 65 6.87 27.58 21.21
C THR A 65 7.50 26.32 20.61
N VAL A 66 8.54 26.47 19.78
CA VAL A 66 9.26 25.35 19.16
C VAL A 66 10.31 24.84 20.15
N ILE A 67 9.90 23.94 21.04
CA ILE A 67 10.73 23.40 22.12
C ILE A 67 11.08 21.92 21.96
N ASP A 68 10.30 21.17 21.18
CA ASP A 68 10.47 19.72 21.00
C ASP A 68 10.35 19.34 19.52
N PHE A 69 11.49 19.11 18.88
CA PHE A 69 11.56 18.75 17.47
C PHE A 69 11.04 17.33 17.15
N SER A 70 10.78 16.51 18.16
CA SER A 70 10.15 15.19 17.98
C SER A 70 8.64 15.29 17.78
N LYS A 71 8.03 16.40 18.20
CA LYS A 71 6.62 16.71 18.04
C LYS A 71 6.36 17.47 16.74
N PRO A 72 5.15 17.38 16.18
CA PRO A 72 4.78 18.15 15.01
C PRO A 72 4.93 19.65 15.20
N ILE A 73 5.47 20.33 14.18
CA ILE A 73 5.50 21.78 14.08
C ILE A 73 4.50 22.21 13.01
N PHE A 74 3.62 23.14 13.36
CA PHE A 74 2.60 23.65 12.45
C PHE A 74 3.05 24.99 11.87
N ILE A 75 2.96 25.14 10.57
CA ILE A 75 3.21 26.40 9.86
C ILE A 75 1.88 26.87 9.29
N VAL A 76 1.43 28.03 9.70
CA VAL A 76 0.17 28.64 9.31
C VAL A 76 0.41 30.01 8.64
N GLU A 77 -0.60 30.56 7.98
CA GLU A 77 -0.42 31.79 7.21
C GLU A 77 -0.41 33.07 8.07
N GLY A 78 -1.06 33.06 9.23
CA GLY A 78 -1.19 34.25 10.07
C GLY A 78 -1.05 34.00 11.56
N GLU A 79 -0.74 35.10 12.31
CA GLU A 79 -0.52 35.08 13.75
C GLU A 79 -1.74 34.58 14.52
N LYS A 80 -2.96 34.91 14.05
CA LYS A 80 -4.23 34.47 14.63
C LYS A 80 -4.31 32.92 14.67
N CYS A 81 -3.98 32.29 13.54
CA CYS A 81 -4.01 30.84 13.41
C CYS A 81 -2.97 30.15 14.28
N ALA A 82 -1.75 30.71 14.35
CA ALA A 82 -0.71 30.20 15.24
C ALA A 82 -1.10 30.36 16.71
N TYR A 83 -1.71 31.49 17.07
CA TYR A 83 -2.18 31.75 18.43
C TYR A 83 -3.26 30.75 18.89
N ALA A 84 -4.21 30.43 18.00
CA ALA A 84 -5.24 29.43 18.28
C ALA A 84 -4.60 28.04 18.56
N LEU A 85 -3.64 27.63 17.74
CA LEU A 85 -2.93 26.38 17.92
C LEU A 85 -2.05 26.36 19.19
N HIS A 86 -1.45 27.50 19.57
CA HIS A 86 -0.74 27.62 20.87
C HIS A 86 -1.68 27.36 22.04
N GLY A 87 -2.91 27.92 21.98
CA GLY A 87 -3.93 27.67 23.00
C GLY A 87 -4.32 26.21 23.14
N MET A 88 -4.12 25.41 22.08
CA MET A 88 -4.35 23.97 22.05
C MET A 88 -3.11 23.16 22.48
N GLY A 89 -1.98 23.82 22.76
CA GLY A 89 -0.74 23.15 23.15
C GLY A 89 0.15 22.71 21.99
N TYR A 90 -0.15 23.12 20.76
CA TYR A 90 0.67 22.81 19.60
C TYR A 90 1.81 23.81 19.39
N GLN A 91 2.93 23.34 18.83
CA GLN A 91 4.04 24.18 18.36
C GLN A 91 3.68 24.75 17.01
N ALA A 92 3.28 26.02 16.95
CA ALA A 92 2.83 26.65 15.72
C ALA A 92 3.62 27.92 15.42
N ILE A 93 3.98 28.13 14.16
CA ILE A 93 4.74 29.29 13.71
C ILE A 93 4.16 29.88 12.43
N THR A 94 4.40 31.17 12.22
CA THR A 94 4.06 31.87 10.97
C THR A 94 5.09 32.92 10.63
N SER A 95 5.19 33.31 9.34
CA SER A 95 6.08 34.38 8.90
C SER A 95 5.43 35.76 9.00
N LEU A 96 6.21 36.74 9.42
CA LEU A 96 5.81 38.15 9.47
C LEU A 96 5.42 38.66 8.08
N GLY A 97 4.18 39.12 7.91
CA GLY A 97 3.67 39.70 6.68
C GLY A 97 2.83 38.73 5.83
N GLY A 98 2.40 37.61 6.40
CA GLY A 98 1.41 36.68 5.78
C GLY A 98 1.85 36.09 4.44
N CYS A 99 0.85 35.87 3.55
CA CYS A 99 1.02 35.12 2.29
C CYS A 99 2.13 35.60 1.35
N SER A 100 2.47 36.86 1.36
CA SER A 100 3.51 37.44 0.47
C SER A 100 4.92 37.40 1.04
N ALA A 101 5.11 37.00 2.28
CA ALA A 101 6.38 37.18 3.02
C ALA A 101 7.06 35.87 3.49
N GLY A 102 6.48 34.71 3.19
CA GLY A 102 7.05 33.42 3.59
C GLY A 102 8.51 33.22 3.15
N HIS A 103 8.93 33.81 2.04
CA HIS A 103 10.30 33.77 1.56
C HIS A 103 11.29 34.67 2.33
N LYS A 104 10.80 35.58 3.16
CA LYS A 104 11.61 36.55 3.93
C LYS A 104 12.03 36.03 5.30
N ALA A 105 11.40 34.99 5.79
CA ALA A 105 11.71 34.36 7.07
C ALA A 105 12.86 33.36 6.95
N ASP A 106 13.57 33.11 8.04
CA ASP A 106 14.58 32.07 8.13
C ASP A 106 13.98 30.77 8.70
N TRP A 107 13.58 29.88 7.84
CA TRP A 107 13.02 28.60 8.22
C TRP A 107 14.05 27.57 8.71
N THR A 108 15.35 27.87 8.66
CA THR A 108 16.38 26.94 9.18
C THR A 108 16.27 26.76 10.70
N VAL A 109 15.54 27.62 11.38
CA VAL A 109 15.20 27.49 12.82
C VAL A 109 14.47 26.20 13.17
N ILE A 110 13.91 25.51 12.16
CA ILE A 110 13.19 24.22 12.31
C ILE A 110 13.87 23.08 11.54
N ASP A 111 15.17 23.18 11.24
CA ASP A 111 15.93 22.19 10.48
C ASP A 111 15.92 20.78 11.10
N LYS A 112 15.76 20.70 12.43
CA LYS A 112 15.70 19.46 13.21
C LYS A 112 14.29 18.90 13.38
N ALA A 113 13.28 19.59 12.87
CA ALA A 113 11.90 19.14 13.00
C ALA A 113 11.69 17.77 12.33
N GLN A 114 11.01 16.90 13.02
CA GLN A 114 10.73 15.57 12.49
C GLN A 114 9.49 15.57 11.59
N ILE A 115 8.45 16.29 11.99
CA ILE A 115 7.16 16.39 11.30
C ILE A 115 6.80 17.87 11.19
N ILE A 116 6.46 18.30 9.98
CA ILE A 116 6.04 19.67 9.70
C ILE A 116 4.69 19.60 8.98
N TYR A 117 3.69 20.25 9.54
CA TYR A 117 2.40 20.48 8.89
C TYR A 117 2.34 21.92 8.40
N ILE A 118 2.07 22.12 7.11
CA ILE A 118 1.79 23.44 6.53
C ILE A 118 0.29 23.52 6.31
N LEU A 119 -0.38 24.44 6.99
CA LEU A 119 -1.81 24.66 6.95
C LEU A 119 -2.10 26.03 6.29
N PRO A 120 -2.18 26.08 4.95
CA PRO A 120 -2.52 27.33 4.25
C PRO A 120 -3.98 27.69 4.43
N ASP A 121 -4.29 28.98 4.25
CA ASP A 121 -5.67 29.40 4.02
C ASP A 121 -6.23 28.72 2.76
N ASN A 122 -7.54 28.49 2.72
CA ASN A 122 -8.18 27.71 1.68
C ASN A 122 -8.46 28.57 0.41
N ASP A 123 -7.40 29.24 -0.09
CA ASP A 123 -7.46 30.02 -1.33
C ASP A 123 -6.13 29.93 -2.13
N ASP A 124 -6.08 30.59 -3.28
CA ASP A 124 -4.90 30.58 -4.16
C ASP A 124 -3.68 31.27 -3.52
N ALA A 125 -3.89 32.27 -2.67
CA ALA A 125 -2.82 32.96 -1.97
C ALA A 125 -2.18 32.06 -0.92
N GLY A 126 -3.00 31.31 -0.15
CA GLY A 126 -2.56 30.33 0.80
C GLY A 126 -1.80 29.17 0.15
N LEU A 127 -2.26 28.68 -1.00
CA LEU A 127 -1.52 27.67 -1.78
C LEU A 127 -0.16 28.17 -2.24
N LYS A 128 -0.08 29.44 -2.70
CA LYS A 128 1.18 30.06 -3.09
C LYS A 128 2.14 30.21 -1.90
N TYR A 129 1.59 30.59 -0.75
CA TYR A 129 2.34 30.66 0.51
C TYR A 129 2.91 29.30 0.89
N ALA A 130 2.06 28.27 0.95
CA ALA A 130 2.47 26.92 1.30
C ALA A 130 3.56 26.40 0.37
N LYS A 131 3.43 26.63 -0.94
CA LYS A 131 4.46 26.27 -1.93
C LYS A 131 5.78 26.97 -1.64
N GLY A 132 5.77 28.27 -1.41
CA GLY A 132 6.99 29.05 -1.15
C GLY A 132 7.70 28.61 0.14
N VAL A 133 6.93 28.34 1.21
CA VAL A 133 7.45 27.82 2.47
C VAL A 133 8.01 26.40 2.30
N TYR A 134 7.27 25.53 1.64
CA TYR A 134 7.69 24.16 1.35
C TYR A 134 9.03 24.11 0.60
N GLU A 135 9.16 24.86 -0.51
CA GLU A 135 10.37 24.89 -1.31
C GLU A 135 11.60 25.34 -0.50
N ARG A 136 11.40 26.26 0.44
CA ARG A 136 12.43 26.71 1.37
C ARG A 136 12.84 25.62 2.35
N ILE A 137 11.87 25.03 3.02
CA ILE A 137 12.11 24.02 4.07
C ILE A 137 12.76 22.78 3.46
N LYS A 138 12.29 22.35 2.28
CA LYS A 138 12.81 21.19 1.58
C LYS A 138 14.32 21.30 1.28
N SER A 139 14.85 22.50 1.09
CA SER A 139 16.26 22.71 0.76
C SER A 139 17.23 22.32 1.89
N PHE A 140 16.77 22.28 3.15
CA PHE A 140 17.61 21.95 4.31
C PHE A 140 17.01 20.86 5.23
N ALA A 141 15.69 20.71 5.29
CA ALA A 141 15.02 19.73 6.13
C ALA A 141 14.76 18.41 5.38
N SER A 142 15.82 17.81 4.83
CA SER A 142 15.74 16.59 4.01
C SER A 142 15.25 15.35 4.77
N LEU A 143 15.27 15.37 6.10
CA LEU A 143 14.85 14.29 6.98
C LEU A 143 13.45 14.50 7.57
N SER A 144 12.84 15.68 7.37
CA SER A 144 11.51 15.99 7.92
C SER A 144 10.41 15.42 7.05
N GLU A 145 9.38 14.89 7.67
CA GLU A 145 8.11 14.60 7.02
C GLU A 145 7.34 15.93 6.90
N ILE A 146 7.12 16.42 5.68
CA ILE A 146 6.39 17.67 5.43
C ILE A 146 5.04 17.33 4.80
N LYS A 147 3.95 17.75 5.43
CA LYS A 147 2.59 17.60 4.94
C LYS A 147 1.95 18.97 4.73
N ILE A 148 1.26 19.14 3.61
CA ILE A 148 0.45 20.31 3.35
C ILE A 148 -1.01 19.86 3.47
N LEU A 149 -1.76 20.46 4.40
CA LEU A 149 -3.12 20.05 4.70
C LEU A 149 -4.07 21.23 4.47
N ARG A 150 -5.16 20.97 3.77
CA ARG A 150 -6.28 21.89 3.59
C ARG A 150 -7.50 21.31 4.29
N PHE A 151 -8.18 22.11 5.07
CA PHE A 151 -9.39 21.68 5.74
C PHE A 151 -10.58 21.65 4.77
N PRO A 152 -11.53 20.71 4.91
CA PRO A 152 -12.71 20.59 4.06
C PRO A 152 -13.76 21.65 4.44
N ILE A 153 -13.40 22.92 4.31
CA ILE A 153 -14.22 24.09 4.62
C ILE A 153 -14.31 25.02 3.39
N GLN A 154 -15.12 26.06 3.48
CA GLN A 154 -15.37 26.98 2.38
C GLN A 154 -14.09 27.68 1.88
N ASP A 155 -14.12 28.16 0.64
CA ASP A 155 -13.06 28.99 0.08
C ASP A 155 -12.79 30.22 0.97
N LYS A 156 -11.51 30.59 1.07
CA LYS A 156 -10.99 31.69 1.90
C LYS A 156 -11.09 31.47 3.42
N SER A 157 -11.28 30.25 3.85
CA SER A 157 -11.31 29.88 5.26
C SER A 157 -9.91 29.42 5.74
N ASP A 158 -9.65 29.60 7.02
CA ASP A 158 -8.41 29.21 7.69
C ASP A 158 -8.65 28.15 8.78
N ILE A 159 -7.61 27.77 9.52
CA ILE A 159 -7.72 26.81 10.63
C ILE A 159 -8.69 27.28 11.73
N CYS A 160 -8.80 28.57 11.99
CA CYS A 160 -9.75 29.09 12.97
C CYS A 160 -11.20 28.89 12.53
N ASP A 161 -11.47 29.01 11.22
CA ASP A 161 -12.80 28.73 10.67
C ASP A 161 -13.13 27.25 10.77
N TYR A 162 -12.16 26.36 10.52
CA TYR A 162 -12.31 24.94 10.77
C TYR A 162 -12.61 24.64 12.24
N LEU A 163 -11.86 25.21 13.17
CA LEU A 163 -12.12 25.05 14.60
C LEU A 163 -13.52 25.51 15.01
N LYS A 164 -13.98 26.64 14.47
CA LYS A 164 -15.36 27.15 14.69
C LYS A 164 -16.43 26.24 14.07
N SER A 165 -16.12 25.45 13.07
CA SER A 165 -17.08 24.50 12.49
C SER A 165 -17.31 23.27 13.39
N LEU A 166 -16.45 23.04 14.37
CA LEU A 166 -16.64 22.00 15.35
C LEU A 166 -17.74 22.39 16.35
N PRO A 167 -18.70 21.49 16.64
CA PRO A 167 -19.82 21.80 17.54
C PRO A 167 -19.37 22.35 18.91
N GLU A 168 -18.25 21.83 19.41
CA GLU A 168 -17.67 22.19 20.70
C GLU A 168 -17.14 23.64 20.74
N LEU A 169 -16.84 24.23 19.59
CA LEU A 169 -16.28 25.58 19.45
C LEU A 169 -17.16 26.53 18.67
N ALA A 170 -18.42 26.19 18.41
CA ALA A 170 -19.33 27.03 17.62
C ALA A 170 -19.49 28.47 18.16
N SER A 171 -19.35 28.68 19.46
CA SER A 171 -19.40 29.98 20.12
C SER A 171 -18.03 30.59 20.45
N TRP A 172 -16.93 29.91 20.11
CA TRP A 172 -15.59 30.38 20.41
C TRP A 172 -15.22 31.62 19.59
N ASN A 173 -14.63 32.62 20.25
CA ASN A 173 -14.06 33.77 19.58
C ASN A 173 -12.59 33.51 19.24
N GLU A 174 -12.21 33.66 17.96
CA GLU A 174 -10.85 33.43 17.46
C GLU A 174 -9.73 34.28 18.08
N LEU A 175 -10.11 35.29 18.88
CA LEU A 175 -9.19 36.17 19.61
C LEU A 175 -8.97 35.68 21.05
N ASP A 176 -9.76 34.71 21.53
CA ASP A 176 -9.63 34.15 22.85
C ASP A 176 -8.68 32.93 22.83
N THR A 177 -7.96 32.75 23.91
CA THR A 177 -7.12 31.55 24.05
C THR A 177 -7.95 30.29 24.28
N LEU A 178 -7.57 29.21 23.66
CA LEU A 178 -8.16 27.88 23.89
C LEU A 178 -7.54 27.16 25.11
N GLN A 179 -6.49 27.69 25.74
CA GLN A 179 -5.66 26.98 26.74
C GLN A 179 -6.46 26.36 27.88
N ASN A 180 -7.57 26.95 28.30
CA ASN A 180 -8.42 26.44 29.37
C ASN A 180 -9.87 26.23 28.93
N HIS A 181 -10.08 26.07 27.63
CA HIS A 181 -11.44 25.85 27.10
C HIS A 181 -11.96 24.47 27.57
N PRO A 182 -13.20 24.37 28.08
CA PRO A 182 -13.75 23.11 28.58
C PRO A 182 -13.73 21.95 27.58
N SER A 183 -13.88 22.26 26.29
CA SER A 183 -13.90 21.28 25.22
C SER A 183 -12.52 20.97 24.61
N LEU A 184 -11.43 21.48 25.18
CA LEU A 184 -10.09 21.38 24.59
C LEU A 184 -9.70 19.94 24.25
N THR A 185 -10.00 18.99 25.13
CA THR A 185 -9.68 17.57 24.93
C THR A 185 -10.42 16.99 23.71
N ALA A 186 -11.71 17.30 23.56
CA ALA A 186 -12.52 16.84 22.43
C ALA A 186 -12.06 17.47 21.12
N VAL A 187 -11.73 18.76 21.14
CA VAL A 187 -11.23 19.52 19.99
C VAL A 187 -9.86 18.99 19.53
N ASN A 188 -8.94 18.74 20.48
CA ASN A 188 -7.64 18.14 20.16
C ASN A 188 -7.82 16.75 19.55
N TYR A 189 -8.71 15.93 20.08
CA TYR A 189 -9.00 14.62 19.51
C TYR A 189 -9.53 14.72 18.06
N SER A 190 -10.46 15.63 17.81
CA SER A 190 -11.02 15.86 16.45
C SER A 190 -9.95 16.35 15.48
N LEU A 191 -9.08 17.26 15.90
CA LEU A 191 -7.97 17.72 15.07
C LEU A 191 -6.94 16.65 14.83
N GLU A 192 -6.55 15.87 15.83
CA GLU A 192 -5.61 14.75 15.70
C GLU A 192 -6.15 13.68 14.76
N LEU A 193 -7.44 13.36 14.85
CA LEU A 193 -8.10 12.42 13.95
C LEU A 193 -8.04 12.93 12.50
N TYR A 194 -8.37 14.20 12.28
CA TYR A 194 -8.26 14.83 10.97
C TYR A 194 -6.81 14.79 10.43
N LEU A 195 -5.81 15.13 11.27
CA LEU A 195 -4.40 15.09 10.87
C LEU A 195 -3.90 13.68 10.52
N GLN A 196 -4.54 12.64 11.08
CA GLN A 196 -4.25 11.24 10.76
C GLN A 196 -4.93 10.77 9.48
N GLU A 197 -6.15 11.22 9.22
CA GLU A 197 -6.98 10.80 8.08
C GLU A 197 -6.74 11.66 6.83
N ALA A 198 -6.42 12.93 6.99
CA ALA A 198 -6.20 13.85 5.89
C ALA A 198 -4.89 13.53 5.16
N GLN A 199 -4.99 12.67 4.18
CA GLN A 199 -4.01 12.47 3.12
C GLN A 199 -4.53 13.18 1.86
N GLU A 200 -4.51 14.51 1.83
CA GLU A 200 -4.70 15.17 0.54
C GLU A 200 -3.53 14.83 -0.37
N PRO A 201 -3.79 14.32 -1.57
CA PRO A 201 -2.74 14.18 -2.55
C PRO A 201 -2.18 15.58 -2.82
N ILE A 202 -0.90 15.75 -2.60
CA ILE A 202 -0.14 16.93 -3.05
C ILE A 202 -0.52 17.14 -4.52
N PRO A 203 -0.96 18.32 -4.95
CA PRO A 203 -1.41 18.56 -6.32
C PRO A 203 -0.39 17.99 -7.30
N SER A 204 -0.83 17.24 -8.31
CA SER A 204 0.03 16.53 -9.27
C SER A 204 1.03 17.44 -10.01
N ALA A 205 0.76 18.74 -10.07
CA ALA A 205 1.69 19.76 -10.53
C ALA A 205 2.91 19.97 -9.59
N TRP A 206 2.83 19.49 -8.36
CA TRP A 206 3.89 19.56 -7.39
C TRP A 206 4.48 18.14 -7.30
N LYS A 207 5.36 17.75 -8.21
CA LYS A 207 6.10 16.47 -8.12
C LYS A 207 6.98 16.46 -6.87
N PHE A 208 6.38 16.12 -5.74
CA PHE A 208 7.09 15.98 -4.49
C PHE A 208 7.49 14.52 -4.31
N ILE A 209 8.78 14.30 -4.32
CA ILE A 209 9.35 13.05 -3.81
C ILE A 209 9.20 13.13 -2.29
N THR A 210 8.18 12.46 -1.75
CA THR A 210 8.08 12.21 -0.32
C THR A 210 9.23 11.30 0.08
N THR A 211 10.29 11.87 0.61
CA THR A 211 11.41 11.09 1.11
C THR A 211 11.17 10.69 2.56
N LYS A 212 11.25 9.39 2.77
CA LYS A 212 11.45 8.63 4.00
C LYS A 212 10.26 8.46 4.92
N HIS A 213 9.67 7.31 4.74
CA HIS A 213 8.82 6.66 5.73
C HIS A 213 9.55 6.53 7.06
N LYS A 214 9.05 7.21 8.11
CA LYS A 214 9.45 6.88 9.48
C LYS A 214 8.81 5.55 9.85
N HIS A 215 9.61 4.63 10.33
CA HIS A 215 9.10 3.40 10.91
C HIS A 215 8.23 3.73 12.14
N LYS A 216 6.95 3.35 12.09
CA LYS A 216 6.03 3.52 13.19
C LYS A 216 6.10 2.28 14.09
N LEU A 217 6.49 2.46 15.34
CA LEU A 217 6.37 1.42 16.36
C LEU A 217 5.00 1.55 17.02
N ILE A 218 4.31 0.42 17.15
CA ILE A 218 3.01 0.34 17.82
C ILE A 218 3.20 -0.59 19.01
N ALA A 219 2.79 -0.17 20.20
CA ALA A 219 2.82 -1.02 21.38
C ALA A 219 1.91 -2.25 21.17
N ALA A 220 2.31 -3.41 21.72
CA ALA A 220 1.59 -4.67 21.48
C ALA A 220 0.10 -4.62 21.91
N ASN A 221 -0.21 -3.88 22.98
CA ASN A 221 -1.59 -3.72 23.44
C ASN A 221 -2.41 -2.85 22.48
N ASP A 222 -1.81 -1.78 21.95
CA ASP A 222 -2.46 -0.91 20.95
C ASP A 222 -2.69 -1.67 19.66
N PHE A 223 -1.69 -2.48 19.24
CA PHE A 223 -1.81 -3.32 18.05
C PHE A 223 -2.96 -4.32 18.15
N LYS A 224 -3.19 -4.94 19.34
CA LYS A 224 -4.32 -5.85 19.58
C LYS A 224 -5.68 -5.17 19.45
N SER A 225 -5.75 -3.87 19.76
CA SER A 225 -6.99 -3.08 19.71
C SER A 225 -7.27 -2.49 18.33
N LEU A 226 -6.32 -2.55 17.38
CA LEU A 226 -6.53 -2.06 16.03
C LEU A 226 -7.62 -2.84 15.32
N LYS A 227 -8.59 -2.14 14.77
CA LYS A 227 -9.59 -2.71 13.84
C LYS A 227 -8.97 -2.82 12.45
N LEU A 228 -8.15 -3.85 12.24
CA LEU A 228 -7.61 -4.12 10.92
C LEU A 228 -8.68 -4.81 10.05
N PRO A 229 -8.80 -4.44 8.76
CA PRO A 229 -9.71 -5.12 7.84
C PRO A 229 -9.32 -6.59 7.72
N LYS A 230 -10.30 -7.48 7.69
CA LYS A 230 -10.06 -8.88 7.39
C LYS A 230 -9.53 -9.00 5.96
N ARG A 231 -8.49 -9.80 5.78
CA ARG A 231 -7.91 -10.07 4.48
C ARG A 231 -8.94 -10.79 3.62
N HIS A 232 -9.34 -10.15 2.51
CA HIS A 232 -10.31 -10.72 1.59
C HIS A 232 -9.67 -11.88 0.81
N MET A 233 -10.44 -12.97 0.57
CA MET A 233 -9.99 -14.12 -0.22
C MET A 233 -10.41 -13.93 -1.66
N LEU A 234 -9.47 -13.75 -2.59
CA LEU A 234 -9.78 -13.63 -4.02
C LEU A 234 -10.05 -14.98 -4.67
N LEU A 235 -9.22 -15.98 -4.36
CA LEU A 235 -9.42 -17.37 -4.78
C LEU A 235 -9.18 -18.29 -3.57
N TYR A 236 -10.27 -18.72 -2.95
CA TYR A 236 -10.21 -19.59 -1.78
C TYR A 236 -9.64 -20.97 -2.14
N PRO A 237 -8.79 -21.58 -1.29
CA PRO A 237 -8.32 -21.07 0.00
C PRO A 237 -6.97 -20.33 -0.06
N TRP A 238 -6.27 -20.26 -1.21
CA TRP A 238 -4.83 -19.98 -1.24
C TRP A 238 -4.44 -18.57 -1.70
N LEU A 239 -5.33 -17.81 -2.37
CA LEU A 239 -5.00 -16.51 -2.91
C LEU A 239 -5.77 -15.38 -2.18
N PRO A 240 -5.25 -14.88 -1.06
CA PRO A 240 -5.83 -13.70 -0.43
C PRO A 240 -5.42 -12.41 -1.14
N GLU A 241 -6.21 -11.36 -0.98
CA GLU A 241 -5.88 -10.01 -1.46
C GLU A 241 -4.57 -9.52 -0.83
N GLY A 242 -3.75 -8.83 -1.64
CA GLY A 242 -2.44 -8.36 -1.20
C GLY A 242 -1.51 -9.49 -0.79
N SER A 243 -1.33 -10.49 -1.65
CA SER A 243 -0.45 -11.64 -1.44
C SER A 243 0.60 -11.78 -2.55
N ILE A 244 1.66 -12.49 -2.25
CA ILE A 244 2.69 -12.86 -3.24
C ILE A 244 2.76 -14.39 -3.24
N ASN A 245 2.54 -14.99 -4.40
CA ASN A 245 2.40 -16.43 -4.53
C ASN A 245 3.24 -16.95 -5.70
N MET A 246 3.49 -18.24 -5.72
CA MET A 246 4.24 -18.88 -6.79
C MET A 246 3.59 -20.22 -7.18
N ILE A 247 3.58 -20.48 -8.48
CA ILE A 247 3.28 -21.79 -9.05
C ILE A 247 4.52 -22.26 -9.78
N PHE A 248 5.08 -23.42 -9.42
CA PHE A 248 6.24 -23.94 -10.12
C PHE A 248 6.07 -25.40 -10.54
N ALA A 249 6.71 -25.77 -11.63
CA ALA A 249 6.68 -27.11 -12.16
C ALA A 249 7.79 -27.36 -13.19
N ASP A 250 8.04 -28.60 -13.55
CA ASP A 250 8.89 -28.96 -14.68
C ASP A 250 8.30 -28.46 -15.99
N ARG A 251 9.11 -28.42 -17.04
CA ARG A 251 8.65 -28.02 -18.37
C ARG A 251 7.63 -29.00 -18.93
N GLY A 252 6.63 -28.49 -19.63
CA GLY A 252 5.64 -29.33 -20.33
C GLY A 252 4.59 -30.00 -19.45
N ILE A 253 4.50 -29.67 -18.15
CA ILE A 253 3.53 -30.27 -17.22
C ILE A 253 2.13 -29.63 -17.32
N GLY A 254 2.01 -28.40 -17.86
CA GLY A 254 0.72 -27.71 -17.97
C GLY A 254 0.56 -26.51 -17.03
N LYS A 255 1.68 -25.89 -16.58
CA LYS A 255 1.67 -24.67 -15.74
C LYS A 255 0.76 -23.58 -16.26
N THR A 256 0.92 -23.24 -17.53
CA THR A 256 0.15 -22.17 -18.18
C THR A 256 -1.34 -22.50 -18.24
N PHE A 257 -1.71 -23.76 -18.51
CA PHE A 257 -3.12 -24.18 -18.44
C PHE A 257 -3.71 -23.98 -17.03
N PHE A 258 -2.98 -24.39 -16.01
CA PHE A 258 -3.40 -24.21 -14.62
C PHE A 258 -3.50 -22.73 -14.23
N ALA A 259 -2.48 -21.94 -14.58
CA ALA A 259 -2.45 -20.50 -14.27
C ALA A 259 -3.55 -19.72 -15.00
N LEU A 260 -3.78 -20.00 -16.30
CA LEU A 260 -4.87 -19.40 -17.07
C LEU A 260 -6.25 -19.79 -16.50
N SER A 261 -6.41 -21.03 -16.05
CA SER A 261 -7.67 -21.47 -15.43
C SER A 261 -7.93 -20.73 -14.11
N CYS A 262 -6.89 -20.50 -13.29
CA CYS A 262 -7.00 -19.65 -12.11
C CYS A 262 -7.38 -18.20 -12.48
N ALA A 263 -6.75 -17.64 -13.52
CA ALA A 263 -7.02 -16.29 -14.00
C ALA A 263 -8.45 -16.14 -14.52
N LEU A 264 -8.94 -17.14 -15.26
CA LEU A 264 -10.32 -17.18 -15.75
C LEU A 264 -11.34 -17.30 -14.62
N ALA A 265 -11.08 -18.16 -13.63
CA ALA A 265 -11.95 -18.29 -12.46
C ALA A 265 -12.08 -16.96 -11.69
N LEU A 266 -10.96 -16.27 -11.48
CA LEU A 266 -10.93 -14.95 -10.87
C LEU A 266 -11.69 -13.89 -11.69
N ALA A 267 -11.49 -13.88 -13.01
CA ALA A 267 -12.15 -12.91 -13.89
C ALA A 267 -13.65 -13.16 -14.03
N LYS A 268 -14.10 -14.41 -13.89
CA LYS A 268 -15.52 -14.80 -13.93
C LYS A 268 -16.21 -14.71 -12.57
N GLY A 269 -15.47 -14.75 -11.45
CA GLY A 269 -16.03 -14.98 -10.12
C GLY A 269 -16.53 -16.42 -9.95
N ASP A 270 -15.87 -17.39 -10.56
CA ASP A 270 -16.29 -18.77 -10.72
C ASP A 270 -15.37 -19.74 -9.93
N GLU A 271 -15.59 -21.03 -10.10
CA GLU A 271 -14.79 -22.08 -9.49
C GLU A 271 -13.79 -22.69 -10.48
N PHE A 272 -12.63 -23.06 -9.96
CA PHE A 272 -11.62 -23.84 -10.69
C PHE A 272 -11.06 -24.93 -9.78
N LEU A 273 -11.25 -26.20 -10.13
CA LEU A 273 -10.99 -27.36 -9.25
C LEU A 273 -11.75 -27.20 -7.92
N CYS A 274 -11.02 -27.27 -6.80
CA CYS A 274 -11.58 -26.96 -5.48
C CYS A 274 -11.51 -25.48 -5.11
N TYR A 275 -10.98 -24.65 -5.98
CA TYR A 275 -10.76 -23.23 -5.73
C TYR A 275 -11.99 -22.42 -6.09
N LYS A 276 -12.38 -21.48 -5.24
CA LYS A 276 -13.56 -20.66 -5.42
C LYS A 276 -13.21 -19.19 -5.38
N ALA A 277 -13.49 -18.46 -6.46
CA ALA A 277 -13.41 -17.02 -6.46
C ALA A 277 -14.58 -16.43 -5.66
N SER A 278 -14.29 -15.40 -4.85
CA SER A 278 -15.32 -14.74 -4.04
C SER A 278 -16.21 -13.83 -4.87
N GLU A 279 -15.64 -13.24 -5.91
CA GLU A 279 -16.28 -12.33 -6.87
C GLU A 279 -15.43 -12.22 -8.14
N ALA A 280 -16.00 -11.68 -9.20
CA ALA A 280 -15.24 -11.35 -10.41
C ALA A 280 -14.33 -10.14 -10.15
N VAL A 281 -13.03 -10.29 -10.45
CA VAL A 281 -12.04 -9.23 -10.23
C VAL A 281 -11.21 -8.98 -11.49
N PRO A 282 -10.71 -7.74 -11.71
CA PRO A 282 -9.78 -7.45 -12.80
C PRO A 282 -8.46 -8.21 -12.63
N VAL A 283 -8.06 -8.91 -13.69
CA VAL A 283 -6.84 -9.71 -13.75
C VAL A 283 -5.95 -9.23 -14.90
N LEU A 284 -4.66 -9.09 -14.63
CA LEU A 284 -3.63 -8.90 -15.65
C LEU A 284 -2.78 -10.17 -15.75
N TYR A 285 -2.69 -10.74 -16.93
CA TYR A 285 -1.86 -11.90 -17.22
C TYR A 285 -0.73 -11.49 -18.16
N LEU A 286 0.49 -11.52 -17.64
CA LEU A 286 1.71 -11.24 -18.41
C LEU A 286 2.29 -12.57 -18.87
N ASP A 287 2.17 -12.86 -20.17
CA ASP A 287 2.81 -13.99 -20.81
C ASP A 287 4.07 -13.53 -21.55
N GLY A 288 5.18 -14.19 -21.33
CA GLY A 288 6.45 -13.89 -21.96
C GLY A 288 7.02 -15.03 -22.81
N GLU A 289 6.29 -16.14 -22.96
CA GLU A 289 6.87 -17.37 -23.52
C GLU A 289 6.07 -17.88 -24.73
N MET A 290 4.77 -17.62 -24.77
CA MET A 290 3.88 -18.30 -25.70
C MET A 290 3.57 -17.44 -26.93
N GLN A 291 3.42 -18.11 -28.08
CA GLN A 291 2.90 -17.46 -29.29
C GLN A 291 1.44 -17.03 -29.09
N ALA A 292 1.10 -15.83 -29.57
CA ALA A 292 -0.23 -15.25 -29.41
C ALA A 292 -1.36 -16.15 -29.93
N VAL A 293 -1.16 -16.82 -31.06
CA VAL A 293 -2.13 -17.77 -31.61
C VAL A 293 -2.40 -18.95 -30.68
N THR A 294 -1.35 -19.49 -30.06
CA THR A 294 -1.48 -20.61 -29.11
C THR A 294 -2.16 -20.14 -27.82
N MET A 295 -1.86 -18.92 -27.35
CA MET A 295 -2.52 -18.32 -26.19
C MET A 295 -4.01 -18.12 -26.47
N GLN A 296 -4.36 -17.59 -27.64
CA GLN A 296 -5.74 -17.39 -28.07
C GLN A 296 -6.54 -18.70 -28.08
N GLU A 297 -5.96 -19.76 -28.68
CA GLU A 297 -6.59 -21.09 -28.72
C GLU A 297 -6.84 -21.64 -27.29
N ARG A 298 -5.84 -21.56 -26.42
CA ARG A 298 -5.95 -22.06 -25.04
C ARG A 298 -7.00 -21.29 -24.27
N LEU A 299 -7.00 -19.96 -24.39
CA LEU A 299 -7.99 -19.10 -23.74
C LEU A 299 -9.40 -19.46 -24.23
N TYR A 300 -9.60 -19.59 -25.54
CA TYR A 300 -10.89 -19.97 -26.11
C TYR A 300 -11.38 -21.33 -25.58
N LYS A 301 -10.52 -22.35 -25.62
CA LYS A 301 -10.86 -23.70 -25.18
C LYS A 301 -11.16 -23.77 -23.68
N LEU A 302 -10.42 -23.03 -22.85
CA LEU A 302 -10.63 -22.99 -21.38
C LEU A 302 -11.81 -22.09 -20.96
N SER A 303 -12.15 -21.07 -21.76
CA SER A 303 -13.28 -20.17 -21.42
C SER A 303 -14.64 -20.75 -21.73
N GLY A 304 -14.71 -21.89 -22.37
CA GLY A 304 -15.94 -22.56 -22.80
C GLY A 304 -16.42 -22.15 -24.18
N GLY A 305 -15.53 -21.61 -25.02
CA GLY A 305 -15.83 -21.25 -26.41
C GLY A 305 -16.77 -20.05 -26.56
N LYS A 306 -17.06 -19.31 -25.49
CA LYS A 306 -17.96 -18.16 -25.52
C LYS A 306 -17.17 -16.85 -25.55
N GLU A 307 -17.56 -15.95 -26.44
CA GLU A 307 -17.16 -14.55 -26.36
C GLU A 307 -17.89 -13.90 -25.19
N THR A 308 -17.19 -13.71 -24.11
CA THR A 308 -17.69 -13.01 -22.93
C THR A 308 -16.75 -11.86 -22.58
N SER A 309 -17.32 -10.72 -22.24
CA SER A 309 -16.52 -9.63 -21.68
C SER A 309 -16.03 -10.04 -20.31
N LEU A 310 -14.74 -10.35 -20.21
CA LEU A 310 -14.09 -10.71 -18.95
C LEU A 310 -13.15 -9.58 -18.54
N PRO A 311 -13.04 -9.25 -17.24
CA PRO A 311 -12.04 -8.32 -16.75
C PRO A 311 -10.65 -8.98 -16.70
N LEU A 312 -10.23 -9.62 -17.78
CA LEU A 312 -8.95 -10.28 -17.99
C LEU A 312 -8.20 -9.60 -19.13
N SER A 313 -7.11 -8.93 -18.80
CA SER A 313 -6.19 -8.33 -19.75
C SER A 313 -4.96 -9.21 -19.92
N LEU A 314 -4.52 -9.40 -21.16
CA LEU A 314 -3.37 -10.23 -21.51
C LEU A 314 -2.29 -9.35 -22.14
N TYR A 315 -1.04 -9.55 -21.70
CA TYR A 315 0.15 -9.09 -22.40
C TYR A 315 0.81 -10.31 -23.02
N THR A 316 1.10 -10.26 -24.32
CA THR A 316 1.90 -11.26 -25.03
C THR A 316 2.86 -10.55 -25.98
N PRO A 317 4.13 -10.99 -26.09
CA PRO A 317 5.14 -10.32 -26.93
C PRO A 317 4.72 -10.15 -28.38
N ASP A 318 4.13 -11.17 -28.98
CA ASP A 318 3.72 -11.16 -30.40
C ASP A 318 2.66 -10.10 -30.75
N CYS A 319 1.97 -9.54 -29.74
CA CYS A 319 0.97 -8.48 -29.95
C CYS A 319 1.55 -7.08 -29.70
N GLN A 320 2.85 -6.95 -29.44
CA GLN A 320 3.49 -5.65 -29.23
C GLN A 320 4.05 -5.10 -30.55
N GLU A 321 4.05 -3.78 -30.68
CA GLU A 321 4.63 -3.10 -31.85
C GLU A 321 6.16 -3.27 -31.95
N ASN A 322 6.80 -3.50 -30.80
CA ASN A 322 8.24 -3.72 -30.67
C ASN A 322 8.48 -5.11 -30.10
N ASP A 323 9.43 -5.86 -30.64
CA ASP A 323 9.85 -7.20 -30.18
C ASP A 323 10.51 -7.20 -28.79
N TYR A 324 10.14 -6.24 -27.94
CA TYR A 324 10.75 -6.03 -26.64
C TYR A 324 9.83 -6.48 -25.50
N THR A 325 10.29 -7.44 -24.73
CA THR A 325 9.63 -7.84 -23.47
C THR A 325 10.24 -7.06 -22.30
N PRO A 326 9.45 -6.36 -21.48
CA PRO A 326 9.96 -5.66 -20.30
C PRO A 326 10.72 -6.59 -19.37
N ASP A 327 11.83 -6.11 -18.78
CA ASP A 327 12.66 -6.88 -17.86
C ASP A 327 12.47 -6.38 -16.42
N LEU A 328 11.84 -7.17 -15.56
CA LEU A 328 11.60 -6.84 -14.15
C LEU A 328 12.90 -6.68 -13.34
N GLY A 329 14.00 -7.25 -13.80
CA GLY A 329 15.32 -7.05 -13.20
C GLY A 329 15.81 -5.61 -13.35
N THR A 330 15.35 -4.87 -14.38
CA THR A 330 15.70 -3.48 -14.63
C THR A 330 14.67 -2.50 -14.06
N GLN A 331 15.08 -1.28 -13.78
CA GLN A 331 14.16 -0.23 -13.36
C GLN A 331 13.20 0.14 -14.50
N GLU A 332 13.70 0.28 -15.70
CA GLU A 332 12.92 0.63 -16.90
C GLU A 332 11.82 -0.41 -17.19
N GLY A 333 12.16 -1.70 -17.15
CA GLY A 333 11.17 -2.75 -17.37
C GLY A 333 10.09 -2.79 -16.29
N ARG A 334 10.45 -2.52 -15.01
CA ARG A 334 9.45 -2.38 -13.95
C ARG A 334 8.53 -1.16 -14.14
N GLU A 335 9.06 -0.05 -14.65
CA GLU A 335 8.27 1.15 -14.99
C GLU A 335 7.28 0.84 -16.11
N GLN A 336 7.71 0.18 -17.19
CA GLN A 336 6.84 -0.24 -18.30
C GLN A 336 5.71 -1.19 -17.84
N ILE A 337 6.03 -2.18 -16.99
CA ILE A 337 5.00 -3.07 -16.44
C ILE A 337 4.07 -2.29 -15.49
N ASN A 338 4.57 -1.32 -14.74
CA ASN A 338 3.73 -0.47 -13.90
C ASN A 338 2.73 0.36 -14.74
N GLU A 339 3.10 0.83 -15.92
CA GLU A 339 2.18 1.51 -16.83
C GLU A 339 1.01 0.61 -17.24
N LEU A 340 1.29 -0.66 -17.58
CA LEU A 340 0.25 -1.65 -17.86
C LEU A 340 -0.64 -1.92 -16.65
N ILE A 341 -0.03 -2.04 -15.46
CA ILE A 341 -0.76 -2.25 -14.21
C ILE A 341 -1.66 -1.05 -13.87
N GLU A 342 -1.18 0.17 -14.04
CA GLU A 342 -2.01 1.36 -13.76
C GLU A 342 -3.13 1.53 -14.81
N ALA A 343 -2.91 1.15 -16.07
CA ALA A 343 -3.93 1.18 -17.12
C ALA A 343 -5.06 0.18 -16.87
N VAL A 344 -4.74 -1.03 -16.40
CA VAL A 344 -5.72 -2.10 -16.11
C VAL A 344 -6.30 -2.02 -14.70
N ASN A 345 -5.52 -1.50 -13.74
CA ASN A 345 -5.79 -1.50 -12.31
C ASN A 345 -6.23 -2.89 -11.77
N PRO A 346 -5.44 -3.96 -12.01
CA PRO A 346 -5.81 -5.31 -11.65
C PRO A 346 -5.77 -5.55 -10.14
N LYS A 347 -6.61 -6.48 -9.67
CA LYS A 347 -6.51 -7.06 -8.32
C LYS A 347 -5.49 -8.19 -8.27
N VAL A 348 -5.33 -8.93 -9.36
CA VAL A 348 -4.39 -10.05 -9.47
C VAL A 348 -3.53 -9.91 -10.71
N ILE A 349 -2.24 -10.15 -10.57
CA ILE A 349 -1.23 -10.09 -11.65
C ILE A 349 -0.57 -11.46 -11.73
N PHE A 350 -0.71 -12.13 -12.87
CA PHE A 350 0.04 -13.35 -13.20
C PHE A 350 1.26 -12.99 -14.05
N ILE A 351 2.40 -13.63 -13.78
CA ILE A 351 3.66 -13.44 -14.52
C ILE A 351 4.14 -14.82 -14.98
N ASP A 352 3.91 -15.16 -16.25
CA ASP A 352 4.21 -16.45 -16.87
C ASP A 352 5.22 -16.29 -18.02
N ASN A 353 6.50 -16.62 -17.81
CA ASN A 353 7.12 -17.05 -16.57
C ASN A 353 8.15 -16.02 -16.11
N ILE A 354 8.59 -16.19 -14.88
CA ILE A 354 9.56 -15.25 -14.30
C ILE A 354 10.87 -15.20 -15.06
N SER A 355 11.32 -16.31 -15.66
CA SER A 355 12.60 -16.36 -16.38
C SER A 355 12.61 -15.53 -17.67
N THR A 356 11.45 -15.23 -18.26
CA THR A 356 11.33 -14.37 -19.44
C THR A 356 11.25 -12.90 -19.08
N PHE A 357 10.77 -12.59 -17.87
CA PHE A 357 10.67 -11.25 -17.31
C PHE A 357 11.83 -10.89 -16.36
N ASP A 358 12.79 -11.78 -16.11
CA ASP A 358 14.01 -11.56 -15.33
C ASP A 358 15.21 -12.08 -16.11
N ARG A 359 15.80 -11.21 -16.93
CA ARG A 359 16.90 -11.57 -17.85
C ARG A 359 18.26 -11.02 -17.44
N THR A 360 18.28 -10.06 -16.52
CA THR A 360 19.49 -9.34 -16.12
C THR A 360 20.32 -10.04 -15.05
N GLY A 361 19.75 -11.05 -14.37
CA GLY A 361 20.42 -11.75 -13.27
C GLY A 361 20.72 -13.21 -13.54
N ASN A 362 21.74 -13.75 -12.85
CA ASN A 362 21.90 -15.18 -12.72
C ASN A 362 20.75 -15.73 -11.88
N GLU A 363 19.89 -16.57 -12.43
CA GLU A 363 18.74 -17.17 -11.73
C GLU A 363 19.11 -17.82 -10.38
N ASN A 364 20.37 -18.16 -10.20
CA ASN A 364 20.91 -18.78 -8.98
C ASN A 364 21.41 -17.76 -7.95
N GLU A 365 21.50 -16.49 -8.28
CA GLU A 365 21.95 -15.44 -7.38
C GLU A 365 20.78 -14.78 -6.66
N ALA A 366 20.87 -14.79 -5.33
CA ALA A 366 19.83 -14.15 -4.50
C ALA A 366 19.73 -12.63 -4.68
N GLU A 367 20.77 -12.02 -5.21
CA GLU A 367 20.84 -10.56 -5.43
C GLU A 367 19.99 -10.12 -6.63
N SER A 368 19.89 -10.94 -7.68
CA SER A 368 19.06 -10.64 -8.86
C SER A 368 17.56 -10.58 -8.54
N TRP A 369 17.11 -11.34 -7.54
CA TRP A 369 15.71 -11.38 -7.12
C TRP A 369 15.27 -10.16 -6.28
N SER A 370 16.20 -9.50 -5.59
CA SER A 370 15.88 -8.42 -4.65
C SER A 370 15.06 -7.27 -5.27
N PRO A 371 15.37 -6.74 -6.47
CA PRO A 371 14.55 -5.69 -7.08
C PRO A 371 13.12 -6.12 -7.43
N ILE A 372 12.96 -7.36 -7.89
CA ILE A 372 11.65 -7.94 -8.22
C ILE A 372 10.84 -8.17 -6.95
N GLN A 373 11.49 -8.64 -5.89
CA GLN A 373 10.88 -8.81 -4.58
C GLN A 373 10.39 -7.48 -3.99
N GLU A 374 11.19 -6.43 -4.05
CA GLU A 374 10.80 -5.09 -3.59
C GLU A 374 9.61 -4.56 -4.39
N TRP A 375 9.63 -4.69 -5.71
CA TRP A 375 8.54 -4.33 -6.60
C TRP A 375 7.25 -5.10 -6.24
N ALA A 376 7.33 -6.42 -6.06
CA ALA A 376 6.20 -7.25 -5.66
C ALA A 376 5.62 -6.84 -4.29
N VAL A 377 6.49 -6.52 -3.31
CA VAL A 377 6.08 -6.03 -2.00
C VAL A 377 5.37 -4.67 -2.10
N GLN A 378 5.79 -3.78 -3.00
CA GLN A 378 5.11 -2.50 -3.23
C GLN A 378 3.68 -2.71 -3.76
N HIS A 379 3.49 -3.62 -4.73
CA HIS A 379 2.15 -3.95 -5.24
C HIS A 379 1.28 -4.63 -4.18
N ARG A 380 1.85 -5.53 -3.39
CA ARG A 380 1.16 -6.12 -2.23
C ARG A 380 0.65 -5.07 -1.26
N LYS A 381 1.44 -4.04 -0.95
CA LYS A 381 1.03 -2.93 -0.08
C LYS A 381 -0.12 -2.11 -0.67
N LYS A 382 -0.26 -2.07 -1.99
CA LYS A 382 -1.38 -1.46 -2.72
C LYS A 382 -2.61 -2.38 -2.80
N GLY A 383 -2.61 -3.55 -2.13
CA GLY A 383 -3.70 -4.52 -2.14
C GLY A 383 -3.73 -5.42 -3.38
N ARG A 384 -2.73 -5.38 -4.26
CA ARG A 384 -2.64 -6.24 -5.43
C ARG A 384 -2.01 -7.58 -5.06
N SER A 385 -2.51 -8.67 -5.62
CA SER A 385 -1.94 -10.01 -5.45
C SER A 385 -1.12 -10.39 -6.67
N LEU A 386 0.03 -11.02 -6.45
CA LEU A 386 0.91 -11.46 -7.52
C LEU A 386 1.04 -12.98 -7.50
N VAL A 387 1.05 -13.58 -8.69
CA VAL A 387 1.27 -15.02 -8.89
C VAL A 387 2.39 -15.19 -9.91
N PHE A 388 3.56 -15.58 -9.41
CA PHE A 388 4.71 -15.88 -10.25
C PHE A 388 4.66 -17.34 -10.73
N ILE A 389 4.81 -17.55 -12.03
CA ILE A 389 4.97 -18.88 -12.60
C ILE A 389 6.45 -19.13 -12.87
N HIS A 390 6.96 -20.28 -12.41
CA HIS A 390 8.38 -20.60 -12.48
C HIS A 390 8.63 -22.03 -12.91
N HIS A 391 9.84 -22.28 -13.43
CA HIS A 391 10.31 -23.62 -13.74
C HIS A 391 10.94 -24.29 -12.53
N ALA A 392 10.73 -25.61 -12.38
CA ALA A 392 11.49 -26.42 -11.45
C ALA A 392 12.94 -26.65 -11.94
N ASN A 393 13.84 -26.95 -11.03
CA ASN A 393 15.18 -27.42 -11.36
C ASN A 393 15.16 -28.92 -11.72
N LYS A 394 16.33 -29.49 -12.09
CA LYS A 394 16.45 -30.90 -12.47
C LYS A 394 16.11 -31.88 -11.32
N GLU A 395 16.12 -31.42 -10.09
CA GLU A 395 15.75 -32.20 -8.90
C GLU A 395 14.26 -32.08 -8.55
N GLY A 396 13.47 -31.42 -9.40
CA GLY A 396 12.05 -31.16 -9.16
C GLY A 396 11.78 -30.18 -8.00
N LYS A 397 12.80 -29.43 -7.56
CA LYS A 397 12.67 -28.32 -6.62
C LYS A 397 12.54 -27.02 -7.41
N GLN A 398 12.08 -25.96 -6.76
CA GLN A 398 12.08 -24.65 -7.35
C GLN A 398 13.47 -24.29 -7.88
N ARG A 399 13.55 -23.75 -9.08
CA ARG A 399 14.82 -23.30 -9.67
C ARG A 399 15.28 -21.99 -9.03
N GLY A 400 16.55 -21.92 -8.65
CA GLY A 400 17.16 -20.74 -8.04
C GLY A 400 17.24 -20.78 -6.52
N SER A 401 17.47 -19.61 -5.91
CA SER A 401 17.70 -19.46 -4.48
C SER A 401 16.41 -19.66 -3.65
N HIS A 402 16.51 -20.36 -2.50
CA HIS A 402 15.44 -20.45 -1.50
C HIS A 402 14.91 -19.09 -1.01
N LYS A 403 15.70 -18.01 -1.18
CA LYS A 403 15.27 -16.64 -0.86
C LYS A 403 14.05 -16.18 -1.64
N LYS A 404 13.78 -16.76 -2.82
CA LYS A 404 12.56 -16.43 -3.59
C LYS A 404 11.29 -16.80 -2.83
N GLU A 405 11.34 -17.89 -2.02
CA GLU A 405 10.16 -18.32 -1.26
C GLU A 405 9.92 -17.51 0.02
N ASP A 406 10.93 -16.77 0.52
CA ASP A 406 10.83 -16.10 1.83
C ASP A 406 9.66 -15.13 1.91
N VAL A 407 9.34 -14.44 0.82
CA VAL A 407 8.24 -13.45 0.74
C VAL A 407 6.92 -14.03 0.29
N MET A 408 6.89 -15.29 -0.18
CA MET A 408 5.69 -15.93 -0.70
C MET A 408 4.71 -16.28 0.43
N ASP A 409 3.44 -16.01 0.21
CA ASP A 409 2.33 -16.42 1.09
C ASP A 409 1.95 -17.88 0.83
N ALA A 410 1.87 -18.29 -0.43
CA ALA A 410 1.67 -19.68 -0.85
C ALA A 410 2.60 -20.05 -2.02
N VAL A 411 3.06 -21.30 -2.03
CA VAL A 411 3.84 -21.87 -3.13
C VAL A 411 3.21 -23.21 -3.50
N ILE A 412 2.76 -23.30 -4.75
CA ILE A 412 2.11 -24.47 -5.32
C ILE A 412 3.09 -25.15 -6.28
N ARG A 413 3.33 -26.43 -6.05
CA ARG A 413 4.08 -27.29 -6.96
C ARG A 413 3.12 -28.09 -7.81
N LEU A 414 3.34 -28.10 -9.12
CA LEU A 414 2.70 -29.02 -10.03
C LEU A 414 3.72 -30.07 -10.45
N LYS A 415 3.39 -31.34 -10.27
CA LYS A 415 4.21 -32.47 -10.73
C LYS A 415 3.37 -33.48 -11.50
N ARG A 416 4.00 -34.33 -12.29
CA ARG A 416 3.30 -35.49 -12.84
C ARG A 416 3.04 -36.49 -11.71
N PRO A 417 1.88 -37.15 -11.69
CA PRO A 417 1.68 -38.32 -10.83
C PRO A 417 2.69 -39.41 -11.14
N ASP A 418 3.05 -40.22 -10.16
CA ASP A 418 4.08 -41.25 -10.31
C ASP A 418 3.64 -42.39 -11.25
N ASP A 419 2.33 -42.56 -11.44
CA ASP A 419 1.68 -43.53 -12.35
C ASP A 419 1.38 -42.96 -13.74
N TYR A 420 1.89 -41.76 -14.09
CA TYR A 420 1.66 -41.14 -15.37
C TYR A 420 2.34 -41.92 -16.51
N ILE A 421 1.55 -42.35 -17.49
CA ILE A 421 2.04 -43.00 -18.71
C ILE A 421 2.12 -41.96 -19.83
N GLN A 422 3.32 -41.82 -20.42
CA GLN A 422 3.54 -40.86 -21.49
C GLN A 422 2.77 -41.29 -22.74
N GLY A 423 1.87 -40.42 -23.23
CA GLY A 423 1.03 -40.67 -24.41
C GLY A 423 -0.44 -40.94 -24.11
N GLU A 424 -0.82 -41.07 -22.85
CA GLU A 424 -2.24 -40.96 -22.48
C GLU A 424 -2.69 -39.51 -22.56
N ALA A 425 -3.92 -39.34 -23.06
CA ALA A 425 -4.51 -38.06 -23.35
C ALA A 425 -4.33 -37.02 -22.24
N SER A 426 -4.11 -35.77 -22.68
CA SER A 426 -4.26 -34.60 -21.81
C SER A 426 -3.27 -34.45 -20.64
N THR A 427 -3.23 -33.25 -20.09
CA THR A 427 -2.34 -32.89 -18.98
C THR A 427 -2.87 -33.44 -17.66
N LYS A 428 -2.18 -34.42 -17.09
CA LYS A 428 -2.45 -34.95 -15.74
C LYS A 428 -1.42 -34.41 -14.76
N ILE A 429 -1.87 -33.77 -13.69
CA ILE A 429 -1.01 -33.10 -12.70
C ILE A 429 -1.42 -33.42 -11.26
N MET A 430 -0.42 -33.50 -10.40
CA MET A 430 -0.56 -33.46 -8.96
C MET A 430 -0.30 -32.04 -8.48
N VAL A 431 -1.24 -31.44 -7.77
CA VAL A 431 -1.16 -30.10 -7.16
C VAL A 431 -0.81 -30.22 -5.70
N GLN A 432 0.33 -29.67 -5.29
CA GLN A 432 0.85 -29.78 -3.93
C GLN A 432 1.21 -28.40 -3.38
N TYR A 433 0.90 -28.16 -2.11
CA TYR A 433 1.37 -26.95 -1.40
C TYR A 433 2.72 -27.24 -0.75
N THR A 434 3.79 -26.60 -1.25
CA THR A 434 5.11 -26.66 -0.60
C THR A 434 5.27 -25.57 0.47
N LYS A 435 4.47 -24.51 0.39
CA LYS A 435 4.37 -23.44 1.38
C LYS A 435 2.96 -22.88 1.43
N ALA A 436 2.44 -22.66 2.64
CA ALA A 436 1.11 -22.12 2.84
C ALA A 436 1.02 -21.42 4.21
N ARG A 437 1.37 -20.13 4.28
CA ARG A 437 1.50 -19.41 5.57
C ARG A 437 0.17 -19.26 6.33
N HIS A 438 -0.94 -19.26 5.62
CA HIS A 438 -2.28 -19.00 6.17
C HIS A 438 -3.24 -20.18 6.05
N LEU A 439 -2.73 -21.33 5.60
CA LEU A 439 -3.52 -22.55 5.42
C LEU A 439 -3.03 -23.64 6.36
N SER A 440 -3.94 -24.50 6.79
CA SER A 440 -3.64 -25.67 7.63
C SER A 440 -4.69 -26.77 7.45
N GLY A 441 -4.32 -27.98 7.83
CA GLY A 441 -5.23 -29.13 7.80
C GLY A 441 -5.70 -29.49 6.40
N ASP A 442 -6.99 -29.71 6.24
CA ASP A 442 -7.61 -30.20 4.99
C ASP A 442 -7.53 -29.21 3.83
N MET A 443 -7.21 -27.94 4.09
CA MET A 443 -7.07 -26.89 3.06
C MET A 443 -5.83 -27.02 2.19
N ILE A 444 -4.84 -27.84 2.61
CA ILE A 444 -3.55 -28.03 1.91
C ILE A 444 -3.36 -29.47 1.44
N GLN A 445 -4.47 -30.20 1.25
CA GLN A 445 -4.39 -31.56 0.72
C GLN A 445 -3.91 -31.55 -0.73
N ASP A 446 -3.08 -32.52 -1.06
CA ASP A 446 -2.67 -32.78 -2.43
C ASP A 446 -3.92 -33.16 -3.26
N MET A 447 -3.97 -32.71 -4.50
CA MET A 447 -5.06 -33.09 -5.42
C MET A 447 -4.45 -33.53 -6.76
N GLU A 448 -5.13 -34.49 -7.38
CA GLU A 448 -4.88 -34.85 -8.76
C GLU A 448 -5.87 -34.15 -9.67
N ALA A 449 -5.38 -33.54 -10.73
CA ALA A 449 -6.20 -32.85 -11.70
C ALA A 449 -5.82 -33.27 -13.12
N THR A 450 -6.81 -33.51 -13.95
CA THR A 450 -6.65 -33.95 -15.32
C THR A 450 -7.38 -32.99 -16.26
N LEU A 451 -6.67 -32.46 -17.24
CA LEU A 451 -7.25 -31.64 -18.29
C LEU A 451 -7.70 -32.55 -19.43
N ILE A 452 -8.99 -32.67 -19.63
CA ILE A 452 -9.59 -33.51 -20.67
C ILE A 452 -10.16 -32.68 -21.82
N SER A 453 -10.22 -33.29 -23.01
CA SER A 453 -10.93 -32.70 -24.15
C SER A 453 -12.42 -33.03 -24.06
N ASP A 454 -13.26 -32.00 -24.13
CA ASP A 454 -14.72 -32.12 -24.22
C ASP A 454 -15.17 -31.48 -25.55
N GLY A 455 -15.13 -32.25 -26.61
CA GLY A 455 -15.21 -31.76 -27.99
C GLY A 455 -14.01 -30.86 -28.33
N ASP A 456 -14.29 -29.63 -28.76
CA ASP A 456 -13.27 -28.61 -29.05
C ASP A 456 -12.82 -27.82 -27.79
N LEU A 457 -13.44 -28.10 -26.62
CA LEU A 457 -13.17 -27.41 -25.40
C LEU A 457 -12.25 -28.21 -24.47
N LEU A 458 -11.75 -27.56 -23.44
CA LEU A 458 -10.92 -28.17 -22.40
C LEU A 458 -11.61 -28.01 -21.04
N LYS A 459 -11.69 -29.11 -20.31
CA LYS A 459 -12.29 -29.15 -18.97
C LYS A 459 -11.34 -29.83 -18.00
N TRP A 460 -11.28 -29.30 -16.81
CA TRP A 460 -10.56 -29.93 -15.71
C TRP A 460 -11.47 -30.86 -14.93
N GLU A 461 -11.00 -32.09 -14.73
CA GLU A 461 -11.52 -33.01 -13.72
C GLU A 461 -10.50 -33.12 -12.60
N TRP A 462 -10.96 -33.30 -11.37
CA TRP A 462 -10.07 -33.39 -10.25
C TRP A 462 -10.62 -34.29 -9.16
N GLU A 463 -9.71 -34.88 -8.40
CA GLU A 463 -10.00 -35.64 -7.22
C GLU A 463 -9.17 -35.06 -6.06
N ALA A 464 -9.84 -34.70 -4.94
CA ALA A 464 -9.15 -34.43 -3.70
C ALA A 464 -8.56 -35.76 -3.22
N GLY A 465 -7.27 -35.85 -3.23
CA GLY A 465 -6.64 -37.10 -2.84
C GLY A 465 -6.06 -36.99 -1.48
N ASP A 466 -6.51 -37.87 -0.67
CA ASP A 466 -5.64 -38.68 0.13
C ASP A 466 -5.03 -39.79 -0.78
N ILE A 467 -4.41 -39.39 -1.93
CA ILE A 467 -3.84 -40.37 -2.87
C ILE A 467 -2.84 -41.22 -2.14
N THR A 468 -1.99 -40.60 -1.32
CA THR A 468 -1.02 -41.33 -0.49
C THR A 468 -1.75 -42.19 0.55
N TYR A 469 -2.89 -41.73 1.08
CA TYR A 469 -3.75 -42.54 1.96
C TYR A 469 -4.42 -43.70 1.22
N ARG A 470 -4.99 -43.48 0.02
CA ARG A 470 -5.57 -44.54 -0.81
C ARG A 470 -4.50 -45.58 -1.17
N LYS A 471 -3.32 -45.13 -1.68
CA LYS A 471 -2.17 -46.04 -1.94
C LYS A 471 -1.77 -46.79 -0.68
N ALA A 472 -1.72 -46.14 0.49
CA ALA A 472 -1.44 -46.80 1.73
C ALA A 472 -2.54 -47.81 2.12
N VAL A 473 -3.80 -47.51 1.87
CA VAL A 473 -4.92 -48.44 2.12
C VAL A 473 -4.86 -49.62 1.17
N ASP A 474 -4.61 -49.40 -0.13
CA ASP A 474 -4.44 -50.51 -1.09
C ASP A 474 -3.28 -51.43 -0.70
N MET A 475 -2.12 -50.86 -0.31
CA MET A 475 -0.98 -51.62 0.20
C MET A 475 -1.29 -52.36 1.52
N LEU A 476 -2.14 -51.79 2.38
CA LEU A 476 -2.62 -52.45 3.62
C LEU A 476 -3.58 -53.57 3.29
N ILE A 477 -4.46 -53.43 2.28
CA ILE A 477 -5.33 -54.47 1.76
C ILE A 477 -4.47 -55.63 1.23
N ASP A 478 -3.39 -55.32 0.50
CA ASP A 478 -2.41 -56.27 0.00
C ASP A 478 -1.50 -56.85 1.08
N LYS A 479 -1.80 -56.51 2.36
CA LYS A 479 -1.05 -56.98 3.56
C LYS A 479 0.41 -56.59 3.60
N MET A 480 0.80 -55.52 2.92
CA MET A 480 2.17 -54.99 2.97
C MET A 480 2.51 -54.52 4.40
N PRO A 481 3.68 -54.79 4.92
CA PRO A 481 4.11 -54.33 6.24
C PRO A 481 4.14 -52.82 6.35
N ILE A 482 3.71 -52.26 7.48
CA ILE A 482 3.67 -50.80 7.72
C ILE A 482 5.03 -50.13 7.49
N ARG A 483 6.13 -50.86 7.76
CA ARG A 483 7.47 -50.33 7.51
C ARG A 483 7.73 -50.13 6.03
N ASP A 484 7.32 -51.08 5.20
CA ASP A 484 7.57 -51.07 3.76
C ASP A 484 6.69 -50.05 3.08
N ILE A 485 5.40 -49.89 3.52
CA ILE A 485 4.53 -48.83 3.09
C ILE A 485 5.11 -47.45 3.43
N ALA A 486 5.68 -47.29 4.62
CA ALA A 486 6.28 -46.03 5.05
C ALA A 486 7.51 -45.65 4.20
N GLU A 487 8.34 -46.66 3.82
CA GLU A 487 9.48 -46.48 2.95
C GLU A 487 9.06 -46.19 1.50
N GLU A 488 8.10 -46.95 0.95
CA GLU A 488 7.57 -46.79 -0.41
C GLU A 488 6.93 -45.41 -0.63
N LEU A 489 6.12 -44.98 0.34
CA LEU A 489 5.42 -43.73 0.24
C LEU A 489 6.18 -42.51 0.79
N LEU A 490 7.42 -42.72 1.25
CA LEU A 490 8.27 -41.69 1.86
C LEU A 490 7.61 -40.93 3.02
N ILE A 491 6.86 -41.65 3.86
CA ILE A 491 6.12 -41.07 5.00
C ILE A 491 6.54 -41.72 6.32
N GLY A 492 6.16 -41.09 7.44
CA GLY A 492 6.46 -41.67 8.75
C GLY A 492 5.60 -42.91 9.08
N LYS A 493 6.17 -43.91 9.74
CA LYS A 493 5.43 -45.12 10.22
C LYS A 493 4.23 -44.77 11.08
N SER A 494 4.32 -43.72 11.88
CA SER A 494 3.21 -43.19 12.69
C SER A 494 2.03 -42.69 11.83
N THR A 495 2.30 -42.15 10.65
CA THR A 495 1.29 -41.74 9.68
C THR A 495 0.57 -42.95 9.11
N VAL A 496 1.31 -43.99 8.70
CA VAL A 496 0.71 -45.24 8.19
C VAL A 496 -0.16 -45.92 9.27
N HIS A 497 0.31 -45.92 10.53
CA HIS A 497 -0.49 -46.45 11.66
C HIS A 497 -1.80 -45.67 11.86
N ARG A 498 -1.77 -44.33 11.80
CA ARG A 498 -2.96 -43.51 11.90
C ARG A 498 -3.92 -43.76 10.75
N TRP A 499 -3.41 -43.90 9.53
CA TRP A 499 -4.20 -44.20 8.34
C TRP A 499 -4.79 -45.60 8.37
N LYS A 500 -4.07 -46.60 8.84
CA LYS A 500 -4.62 -47.92 9.06
C LYS A 500 -5.82 -47.89 10.00
N LYS A 501 -5.72 -47.13 11.12
CA LYS A 501 -6.82 -46.99 12.08
C LYS A 501 -8.00 -46.24 11.45
N ARG A 502 -7.74 -45.23 10.63
CA ARG A 502 -8.78 -44.53 9.88
C ARG A 502 -9.47 -45.45 8.88
N ALA A 503 -8.73 -46.17 8.06
CA ALA A 503 -9.27 -47.11 7.08
C ALA A 503 -10.12 -48.23 7.74
N GLN A 504 -9.71 -48.69 8.91
CA GLN A 504 -10.51 -49.62 9.70
C GLN A 504 -11.81 -49.02 10.19
N ASN A 505 -11.80 -47.76 10.65
CA ASN A 505 -13.01 -47.01 11.05
C ASN A 505 -13.93 -46.70 9.87
N ASP A 506 -13.36 -46.46 8.68
CA ASP A 506 -14.08 -46.17 7.44
C ASP A 506 -14.57 -47.44 6.75
N GLY A 507 -14.28 -48.65 7.29
CA GLY A 507 -14.69 -49.94 6.75
C GLY A 507 -13.97 -50.33 5.45
N LEU A 508 -12.78 -49.80 5.22
CA LEU A 508 -11.95 -50.06 4.03
C LEU A 508 -10.96 -51.23 4.26
N LEU A 509 -10.70 -51.61 5.54
CA LEU A 509 -9.81 -52.66 5.94
C LEU A 509 -10.53 -53.67 6.89
#